data_d40a1069dc3daa8556788ac0ca5bf02b
#
_entry.id   d40a1069dc3daa8556788ac0ca5bf02b
#
_cell.length_a   1.000
_cell.length_b   1.000
_cell.length_c   1.000
_cell.angle_alpha   90.00
_cell.angle_beta   90.00
_cell.angle_gamma   90.00
#
_symmetry.space_group_name_H-M   'P 1'
#
loop_
_entity.id
_entity.type
_entity.pdbx_description
1 polymer ?
#
loop_
_entity_poly.entity_id
_entity_poly.type
_entity_poly.pdbx_seq_one_letter_code
_entity_poly.pdbx_strand_id
1 'polypeptide(L)'
;MAAEKVTKAAPTAPNADKKRAIETAMAQIEKLYGKGSIMRCGDEQAANVEAISTGSLALDLALGIGGLPKGRIVEIYGPESSGKTTLALHVLAQAQKAGGEVAFIDAEHALDIGYARALGVNVEDMLVSQPDTGEQALEITEALVRSGAIDVIVVDSVAALVPRAEIEGEMGGSFVGLHARLMSQALRKLAGAINKTNCIVIFINQLREKVGVMYGNPEVTTGGRALKFYASVRIDVRRIETLKNGSEMIGNRTRAKVVKNKMAPPFREAEFDIMYGEGISMLGELIDLGVKLDLVQKSGSWYSMGETRIGQGRDSAKQYLRDNPEIAAKLEADIRRDFHKLMSSQSKIAARAAGRAVDVSADDFEG
;
A
#
# COMPACT_ATOMS: atom_id res chain seq x y z
N MET A 1 -44.20 27.20 -47.81
CA MET A 1 -43.49 26.13 -47.01
C MET A 1 -42.83 26.78 -45.81
N ALA A 2 -43.46 26.64 -44.65
CA ALA A 2 -43.03 27.26 -43.42
C ALA A 2 -42.05 26.29 -42.72
N ALA A 3 -40.88 26.79 -42.38
CA ALA A 3 -39.87 26.04 -41.65
C ALA A 3 -40.20 26.04 -40.14
N GLU A 4 -40.46 24.86 -39.60
CA GLU A 4 -40.70 24.62 -38.17
C GLU A 4 -39.40 24.80 -37.42
N LYS A 5 -39.36 25.79 -36.52
CA LYS A 5 -38.26 25.99 -35.55
C LYS A 5 -38.40 24.96 -34.43
N VAL A 6 -37.52 23.98 -34.41
CA VAL A 6 -37.35 23.09 -33.25
C VAL A 6 -36.71 23.90 -32.12
N THR A 7 -37.52 24.28 -31.15
CA THR A 7 -37.05 24.87 -29.88
C THR A 7 -36.42 23.80 -29.00
N LYS A 8 -35.10 23.88 -28.81
CA LYS A 8 -34.39 23.11 -27.77
C LYS A 8 -34.95 23.50 -26.40
N ALA A 9 -35.57 22.52 -25.71
CA ALA A 9 -36.00 22.68 -24.32
C ALA A 9 -34.79 22.98 -23.44
N ALA A 10 -34.86 24.07 -22.67
CA ALA A 10 -33.89 24.41 -21.66
C ALA A 10 -33.87 23.33 -20.54
N PRO A 11 -32.71 23.04 -19.89
CA PRO A 11 -32.68 22.08 -18.82
C PRO A 11 -33.57 22.57 -17.67
N THR A 12 -34.61 21.79 -17.36
CA THR A 12 -35.51 22.05 -16.23
C THR A 12 -34.69 22.07 -14.93
N ALA A 13 -34.76 23.16 -14.18
CA ALA A 13 -34.18 23.29 -12.85
C ALA A 13 -34.60 22.09 -11.97
N PRO A 14 -33.70 21.51 -11.15
CA PRO A 14 -34.04 20.37 -10.32
C PRO A 14 -35.22 20.75 -9.41
N ASN A 15 -36.29 19.97 -9.51
CA ASN A 15 -37.58 20.18 -8.87
C ASN A 15 -37.37 20.41 -7.36
N ALA A 16 -37.75 21.55 -6.83
CA ALA A 16 -37.55 21.94 -5.44
C ALA A 16 -38.14 20.89 -4.47
N ASP A 17 -39.21 20.22 -4.86
CA ASP A 17 -39.86 19.18 -4.08
C ASP A 17 -38.98 17.91 -3.95
N LYS A 18 -38.23 17.55 -5.00
CA LYS A 18 -37.26 16.44 -4.95
C LYS A 18 -36.10 16.74 -4.01
N LYS A 19 -35.60 17.98 -3.98
CA LYS A 19 -34.54 18.40 -3.07
C LYS A 19 -35.01 18.31 -1.63
N ARG A 20 -36.20 18.84 -1.31
CA ARG A 20 -36.79 18.75 0.03
C ARG A 20 -37.03 17.31 0.47
N ALA A 21 -37.52 16.46 -0.43
CA ALA A 21 -37.70 15.03 -0.11
C ALA A 21 -36.38 14.33 0.22
N ILE A 22 -35.29 14.63 -0.53
CA ILE A 22 -33.95 14.09 -0.26
C ILE A 22 -33.44 14.60 1.09
N GLU A 23 -33.57 15.90 1.40
CA GLU A 23 -33.14 16.48 2.68
C GLU A 23 -33.89 15.86 3.87
N THR A 24 -35.19 15.65 3.72
CA THR A 24 -36.02 14.98 4.74
C THR A 24 -35.56 13.52 4.95
N ALA A 25 -35.30 12.79 3.86
CA ALA A 25 -34.80 11.40 3.93
C ALA A 25 -33.41 11.34 4.58
N MET A 26 -32.50 12.26 4.24
CA MET A 26 -31.17 12.36 4.85
C MET A 26 -31.28 12.61 6.37
N ALA A 27 -32.12 13.57 6.78
CA ALA A 27 -32.35 13.87 8.19
C ALA A 27 -32.93 12.67 8.98
N GLN A 28 -33.83 11.89 8.36
CA GLN A 28 -34.38 10.68 8.96
C GLN A 28 -33.30 9.58 9.10
N ILE A 29 -32.46 9.39 8.09
CA ILE A 29 -31.36 8.43 8.12
C ILE A 29 -30.37 8.81 9.22
N GLU A 30 -29.96 10.07 9.31
CA GLU A 30 -29.06 10.57 10.35
C GLU A 30 -29.64 10.42 11.76
N LYS A 31 -30.94 10.62 11.91
CA LYS A 31 -31.64 10.40 13.20
C LYS A 31 -31.65 8.94 13.62
N LEU A 32 -31.79 8.01 12.69
CA LEU A 32 -31.85 6.56 12.95
C LEU A 32 -30.47 5.92 13.11
N TYR A 33 -29.50 6.35 12.33
CA TYR A 33 -28.18 5.69 12.23
C TYR A 33 -27.01 6.55 12.67
N GLY A 34 -27.26 7.81 13.08
CA GLY A 34 -26.24 8.76 13.53
C GLY A 34 -25.74 9.69 12.42
N LYS A 35 -25.13 10.81 12.84
CA LYS A 35 -24.53 11.79 11.91
C LYS A 35 -23.44 11.15 11.07
N GLY A 36 -23.40 11.46 9.76
CA GLY A 36 -22.44 10.92 8.82
C GLY A 36 -22.81 9.55 8.25
N SER A 37 -23.99 8.99 8.61
CA SER A 37 -24.50 7.74 8.00
C SER A 37 -24.88 7.88 6.53
N ILE A 38 -25.13 9.11 6.09
CA ILE A 38 -25.33 9.49 4.70
C ILE A 38 -24.67 10.85 4.44
N MET A 39 -24.00 10.99 3.29
CA MET A 39 -23.35 12.25 2.89
C MET A 39 -23.44 12.43 1.37
N ARG A 40 -23.28 13.66 0.91
CA ARG A 40 -23.13 13.93 -0.52
C ARG A 40 -21.65 13.80 -0.90
N CYS A 41 -21.37 13.15 -2.03
CA CYS A 41 -19.96 12.95 -2.50
C CYS A 41 -19.20 14.26 -2.80
N GLY A 42 -19.88 15.41 -2.82
CA GLY A 42 -19.27 16.74 -3.02
C GLY A 42 -18.92 17.46 -1.72
N ASP A 43 -19.26 16.91 -0.56
CA ASP A 43 -18.87 17.49 0.73
C ASP A 43 -17.36 17.27 0.94
N GLU A 44 -16.62 18.33 1.26
CA GLU A 44 -15.13 18.33 1.37
C GLU A 44 -14.58 17.25 2.32
N GLN A 45 -15.37 16.78 3.27
CA GLN A 45 -14.99 15.70 4.20
C GLN A 45 -14.86 14.32 3.53
N ALA A 46 -15.44 14.11 2.34
CA ALA A 46 -15.34 12.84 1.62
C ALA A 46 -14.02 12.69 0.83
N ALA A 47 -13.23 13.75 0.67
CA ALA A 47 -12.10 13.81 -0.25
C ALA A 47 -10.72 13.61 0.40
N ASN A 48 -10.59 13.68 1.72
CA ASN A 48 -9.28 13.69 2.39
C ASN A 48 -9.09 12.42 3.24
N VAL A 49 -8.60 11.35 2.61
CA VAL A 49 -8.17 10.15 3.35
C VAL A 49 -6.78 10.41 3.89
N GLU A 50 -6.65 10.46 5.21
CA GLU A 50 -5.35 10.52 5.88
C GLU A 50 -4.54 9.26 5.57
N ALA A 51 -3.22 9.42 5.46
CA ALA A 51 -2.29 8.35 5.15
C ALA A 51 -1.11 8.34 6.12
N ILE A 52 -0.54 7.16 6.34
CA ILE A 52 0.72 6.95 7.06
C ILE A 52 1.79 6.59 6.03
N SER A 53 2.94 7.30 6.06
CA SER A 53 4.07 7.03 5.19
C SER A 53 4.55 5.58 5.30
N THR A 54 5.00 5.02 4.21
CA THR A 54 5.59 3.67 4.16
C THR A 54 7.06 3.65 4.58
N GLY A 55 7.68 4.83 4.74
CA GLY A 55 9.12 4.95 4.92
C GLY A 55 9.91 4.92 3.60
N SER A 56 9.25 4.65 2.47
CA SER A 56 9.77 4.78 1.12
C SER A 56 9.06 5.94 0.41
N LEU A 57 9.82 6.98 0.06
CA LEU A 57 9.27 8.12 -0.66
C LEU A 57 8.70 7.71 -2.02
N ALA A 58 9.41 6.83 -2.74
CA ALA A 58 8.97 6.33 -4.04
C ALA A 58 7.63 5.58 -3.93
N LEU A 59 7.45 4.76 -2.89
CA LEU A 59 6.21 4.01 -2.68
C LEU A 59 5.07 4.92 -2.23
N ASP A 60 5.32 5.88 -1.34
CA ASP A 60 4.34 6.88 -0.91
C ASP A 60 3.77 7.66 -2.11
N LEU A 61 4.66 8.04 -3.03
CA LEU A 61 4.30 8.71 -4.27
C LEU A 61 3.53 7.78 -5.23
N ALA A 62 3.93 6.49 -5.32
CA ALA A 62 3.22 5.50 -6.13
C ALA A 62 1.79 5.22 -5.61
N LEU A 63 1.59 5.27 -4.29
CA LEU A 63 0.28 5.15 -3.64
C LEU A 63 -0.64 6.34 -3.92
N GLY A 64 -0.10 7.51 -4.26
CA GLY A 64 -0.83 8.68 -4.74
C GLY A 64 -1.49 9.55 -3.67
N ILE A 65 -1.47 9.13 -2.42
CA ILE A 65 -1.99 9.86 -1.26
C ILE A 65 -0.92 10.09 -0.18
N GLY A 66 0.36 9.81 -0.50
CA GLY A 66 1.49 10.02 0.39
C GLY A 66 1.73 8.90 1.42
N GLY A 67 1.12 7.74 1.26
CA GLY A 67 1.29 6.59 2.16
C GLY A 67 0.14 5.59 2.11
N LEU A 68 0.02 4.76 3.15
CA LEU A 68 -1.06 3.81 3.33
C LEU A 68 -2.31 4.50 3.92
N PRO A 69 -3.50 4.27 3.37
CA PRO A 69 -4.73 4.94 3.80
C PRO A 69 -5.18 4.49 5.20
N LYS A 70 -5.46 5.43 6.10
CA LYS A 70 -6.07 5.14 7.41
C LYS A 70 -7.48 4.55 7.24
N GLY A 71 -7.89 3.72 8.19
CA GLY A 71 -9.20 3.07 8.17
C GLY A 71 -9.34 2.01 7.08
N ARG A 72 -8.25 1.40 6.62
CA ARG A 72 -8.26 0.44 5.51
C ARG A 72 -7.44 -0.80 5.80
N ILE A 73 -7.83 -1.89 5.10
CA ILE A 73 -7.06 -3.13 5.03
C ILE A 73 -6.07 -3.02 3.88
N VAL A 74 -4.81 -3.35 4.16
CA VAL A 74 -3.71 -3.40 3.20
C VAL A 74 -3.15 -4.82 3.14
N GLU A 75 -2.86 -5.32 1.95
CA GLU A 75 -2.14 -6.58 1.76
C GLU A 75 -0.77 -6.29 1.15
N ILE A 76 0.30 -6.72 1.83
CA ILE A 76 1.67 -6.73 1.33
C ILE A 76 2.05 -8.18 1.07
N TYR A 77 2.33 -8.53 -0.18
CA TYR A 77 2.62 -9.91 -0.54
C TYR A 77 3.80 -10.02 -1.52
N GLY A 78 4.38 -11.19 -1.60
CA GLY A 78 5.52 -11.48 -2.47
C GLY A 78 6.26 -12.75 -2.06
N PRO A 79 7.31 -13.11 -2.80
CA PRO A 79 8.18 -14.24 -2.45
C PRO A 79 8.80 -14.09 -1.06
N GLU A 80 9.34 -15.18 -0.56
CA GLU A 80 10.15 -15.17 0.67
C GLU A 80 11.36 -14.24 0.51
N SER A 81 11.80 -13.62 1.61
CA SER A 81 12.96 -12.70 1.65
C SER A 81 12.87 -11.52 0.66
N SER A 82 11.67 -11.12 0.25
CA SER A 82 11.46 -9.97 -0.66
C SER A 82 11.42 -8.60 0.05
N GLY A 83 11.42 -8.56 1.40
CA GLY A 83 11.37 -7.34 2.19
C GLY A 83 9.96 -6.93 2.67
N LYS A 84 8.99 -7.85 2.69
CA LYS A 84 7.61 -7.59 3.15
C LYS A 84 7.55 -7.12 4.60
N THR A 85 8.15 -7.90 5.51
CA THR A 85 8.21 -7.58 6.95
C THR A 85 9.01 -6.30 7.18
N THR A 86 10.12 -6.09 6.46
CA THR A 86 10.90 -4.84 6.52
C THR A 86 10.03 -3.63 6.16
N LEU A 87 9.27 -3.70 5.07
CA LEU A 87 8.37 -2.63 4.67
C LEU A 87 7.28 -2.38 5.73
N ALA A 88 6.68 -3.43 6.29
CA ALA A 88 5.67 -3.29 7.34
C ALA A 88 6.24 -2.67 8.62
N LEU A 89 7.45 -3.06 9.05
CA LEU A 89 8.14 -2.46 10.19
C LEU A 89 8.45 -0.98 9.96
N HIS A 90 8.84 -0.57 8.75
CA HIS A 90 9.00 0.84 8.43
C HIS A 90 7.68 1.62 8.56
N VAL A 91 6.55 1.05 8.15
CA VAL A 91 5.23 1.68 8.37
C VAL A 91 4.96 1.87 9.86
N LEU A 92 5.25 0.87 10.72
CA LEU A 92 5.12 1.01 12.17
C LEU A 92 5.99 2.14 12.71
N ALA A 93 7.27 2.19 12.29
CA ALA A 93 8.18 3.25 12.69
C ALA A 93 7.67 4.65 12.27
N GLN A 94 7.10 4.78 11.08
CA GLN A 94 6.52 6.05 10.62
C GLN A 94 5.25 6.43 11.40
N ALA A 95 4.41 5.44 11.74
CA ALA A 95 3.24 5.65 12.57
C ALA A 95 3.62 6.18 13.96
N GLN A 96 4.60 5.55 14.62
CA GLN A 96 5.10 5.99 15.93
C GLN A 96 5.76 7.38 15.86
N LYS A 97 6.51 7.70 14.80
CA LYS A 97 7.07 9.06 14.59
C LYS A 97 5.98 10.13 14.46
N ALA A 98 4.79 9.76 13.99
CA ALA A 98 3.62 10.63 13.94
C ALA A 98 2.83 10.66 15.26
N GLY A 99 3.29 9.99 16.32
CA GLY A 99 2.65 9.89 17.62
C GLY A 99 1.55 8.84 17.71
N GLY A 100 1.53 7.89 16.76
CA GLY A 100 0.54 6.81 16.72
C GLY A 100 0.97 5.56 17.49
N GLU A 101 -0.02 4.79 17.93
CA GLU A 101 0.15 3.51 18.62
C GLU A 101 0.13 2.35 17.62
N VAL A 102 0.99 1.36 17.84
CA VAL A 102 1.20 0.27 16.89
C VAL A 102 1.19 -1.11 17.54
N ALA A 103 0.74 -2.12 16.77
CA ALA A 103 0.76 -3.51 17.21
C ALA A 103 1.29 -4.45 16.12
N PHE A 104 1.95 -5.51 16.55
CA PHE A 104 2.46 -6.58 15.69
C PHE A 104 1.93 -7.94 16.15
N ILE A 105 1.20 -8.62 15.28
CA ILE A 105 0.69 -9.98 15.51
C ILE A 105 1.62 -10.94 14.78
N ASP A 106 2.54 -11.52 15.54
CA ASP A 106 3.59 -12.42 15.06
C ASP A 106 3.11 -13.87 15.05
N ALA A 107 2.37 -14.25 14.03
CA ALA A 107 1.89 -15.62 13.87
C ALA A 107 2.96 -16.60 13.36
N GLU A 108 4.09 -16.10 12.84
CA GLU A 108 5.24 -16.92 12.44
C GLU A 108 6.24 -17.14 13.57
N HIS A 109 6.10 -16.43 14.71
CA HIS A 109 7.04 -16.45 15.85
C HIS A 109 8.49 -16.11 15.44
N ALA A 110 8.64 -15.18 14.48
CA ALA A 110 9.90 -14.90 13.82
C ALA A 110 10.32 -13.42 13.88
N LEU A 111 9.64 -12.59 14.68
CA LEU A 111 9.94 -11.18 14.82
C LEU A 111 11.31 -10.96 15.46
N ASP A 112 12.22 -10.35 14.72
CA ASP A 112 13.51 -9.88 15.24
C ASP A 112 13.35 -8.47 15.84
N ILE A 113 13.35 -8.40 17.17
CA ILE A 113 13.22 -7.15 17.94
C ILE A 113 14.42 -6.22 17.69
N GLY A 114 15.63 -6.79 17.56
CA GLY A 114 16.84 -6.03 17.26
C GLY A 114 16.76 -5.36 15.91
N TYR A 115 16.29 -6.09 14.91
CA TYR A 115 16.06 -5.56 13.57
C TYR A 115 14.94 -4.50 13.53
N ALA A 116 13.82 -4.73 14.21
CA ALA A 116 12.76 -3.75 14.33
C ALA A 116 13.26 -2.41 14.91
N ARG A 117 14.08 -2.48 15.98
CA ARG A 117 14.73 -1.31 16.59
C ARG A 117 15.68 -0.61 15.61
N ALA A 118 16.48 -1.36 14.84
CA ALA A 118 17.38 -0.79 13.83
C ALA A 118 16.63 -0.06 12.71
N LEU A 119 15.42 -0.49 12.38
CA LEU A 119 14.52 0.18 11.43
C LEU A 119 13.82 1.42 12.00
N GLY A 120 14.04 1.74 13.27
CA GLY A 120 13.51 2.91 13.95
C GLY A 120 12.15 2.69 14.63
N VAL A 121 11.74 1.44 14.83
CA VAL A 121 10.57 1.10 15.66
C VAL A 121 10.96 1.29 17.14
N ASN A 122 10.14 2.05 17.86
CA ASN A 122 10.20 2.06 19.33
C ASN A 122 9.56 0.76 19.84
N VAL A 123 10.39 -0.23 20.10
CA VAL A 123 9.93 -1.57 20.48
C VAL A 123 9.38 -1.63 21.90
N GLU A 124 9.72 -0.66 22.75
CA GLU A 124 9.24 -0.58 24.14
C GLU A 124 7.74 -0.20 24.18
N ASP A 125 7.27 0.59 23.20
CA ASP A 125 5.87 1.03 23.11
C ASP A 125 5.08 0.21 22.07
N MET A 126 5.72 -0.75 21.37
CA MET A 126 5.05 -1.61 20.41
C MET A 126 4.34 -2.78 21.10
N LEU A 127 3.04 -2.95 20.90
CA LEU A 127 2.32 -4.14 21.35
C LEU A 127 2.68 -5.33 20.45
N VAL A 128 3.08 -6.45 21.06
CA VAL A 128 3.38 -7.71 20.35
C VAL A 128 2.50 -8.82 20.88
N SER A 129 1.93 -9.61 19.99
CA SER A 129 1.19 -10.83 20.31
C SER A 129 1.66 -11.98 19.45
N GLN A 130 1.85 -13.15 20.07
CA GLN A 130 2.26 -14.40 19.41
C GLN A 130 1.17 -15.46 19.61
N PRO A 131 0.13 -15.46 18.77
CA PRO A 131 -1.02 -16.34 18.93
C PRO A 131 -0.72 -17.75 18.45
N ASP A 132 -1.31 -18.76 19.10
CA ASP A 132 -1.16 -20.17 18.75
C ASP A 132 -2.06 -20.62 17.60
N THR A 133 -3.17 -19.89 17.34
CA THR A 133 -4.15 -20.25 16.30
C THR A 133 -4.55 -19.02 15.46
N GLY A 134 -5.00 -19.26 14.23
CA GLY A 134 -5.51 -18.21 13.36
C GLY A 134 -6.74 -17.48 13.93
N GLU A 135 -7.62 -18.20 14.64
CA GLU A 135 -8.77 -17.61 15.33
C GLU A 135 -8.31 -16.61 16.40
N GLN A 136 -7.35 -17.01 17.25
CA GLN A 136 -6.80 -16.17 18.31
C GLN A 136 -6.13 -14.91 17.72
N ALA A 137 -5.32 -15.06 16.68
CA ALA A 137 -4.68 -13.93 15.99
C ALA A 137 -5.71 -12.90 15.49
N LEU A 138 -6.76 -13.37 14.85
CA LEU A 138 -7.80 -12.50 14.25
C LEU A 138 -8.74 -11.90 15.30
N GLU A 139 -9.01 -12.61 16.42
CA GLU A 139 -9.78 -12.08 17.56
C GLU A 139 -9.00 -11.00 18.31
N ILE A 140 -7.70 -11.19 18.54
CA ILE A 140 -6.81 -10.17 19.12
C ILE A 140 -6.77 -8.95 18.20
N THR A 141 -6.60 -9.15 16.89
CA THR A 141 -6.64 -8.06 15.91
C THR A 141 -7.96 -7.31 15.96
N GLU A 142 -9.10 -8.03 16.05
CA GLU A 142 -10.44 -7.40 16.17
C GLU A 142 -10.56 -6.58 17.45
N ALA A 143 -10.10 -7.10 18.59
CA ALA A 143 -10.14 -6.40 19.88
C ALA A 143 -9.32 -5.11 19.85
N LEU A 144 -8.09 -5.15 19.30
CA LEU A 144 -7.23 -3.98 19.14
C LEU A 144 -7.86 -2.93 18.21
N VAL A 145 -8.40 -3.33 17.06
CA VAL A 145 -9.11 -2.42 16.15
C VAL A 145 -10.29 -1.76 16.86
N ARG A 146 -11.10 -2.54 17.60
CA ARG A 146 -12.31 -2.03 18.29
C ARG A 146 -11.99 -1.08 19.44
N SER A 147 -10.79 -1.15 20.02
CA SER A 147 -10.34 -0.22 21.05
C SER A 147 -10.33 1.24 20.56
N GLY A 148 -10.09 1.42 19.24
CA GLY A 148 -9.94 2.74 18.61
C GLY A 148 -8.66 3.48 19.01
N ALA A 149 -7.75 2.81 19.72
CA ALA A 149 -6.50 3.41 20.23
C ALA A 149 -5.28 3.07 19.35
N ILE A 150 -5.39 2.11 18.42
CA ILE A 150 -4.27 1.64 17.61
C ILE A 150 -4.38 2.19 16.19
N ASP A 151 -3.30 2.82 15.71
CA ASP A 151 -3.23 3.38 14.36
C ASP A 151 -2.84 2.35 13.31
N VAL A 152 -1.89 1.46 13.61
CA VAL A 152 -1.43 0.43 12.68
C VAL A 152 -1.27 -0.92 13.38
N ILE A 153 -1.83 -1.96 12.77
CA ILE A 153 -1.66 -3.35 13.17
C ILE A 153 -1.04 -4.11 11.99
N VAL A 154 0.04 -4.82 12.23
CA VAL A 154 0.63 -5.78 11.29
C VAL A 154 0.28 -7.18 11.70
N VAL A 155 -0.16 -8.03 10.77
CA VAL A 155 -0.38 -9.47 10.95
C VAL A 155 0.62 -10.20 10.04
N ASP A 156 1.63 -10.84 10.63
CA ASP A 156 2.70 -11.55 9.91
C ASP A 156 2.72 -13.03 10.30
N SER A 157 2.31 -13.93 9.44
CA SER A 157 1.72 -13.73 8.13
C SER A 157 0.39 -14.49 8.01
N VAL A 158 -0.40 -14.14 6.97
CA VAL A 158 -1.65 -14.87 6.66
C VAL A 158 -1.41 -16.36 6.49
N ALA A 159 -0.26 -16.77 5.95
CA ALA A 159 0.09 -18.18 5.74
C ALA A 159 0.19 -18.97 7.05
N ALA A 160 0.52 -18.30 8.17
CA ALA A 160 0.68 -18.90 9.49
C ALA A 160 -0.62 -18.88 10.32
N LEU A 161 -1.71 -18.29 9.83
CA LEU A 161 -3.01 -18.28 10.51
C LEU A 161 -3.71 -19.63 10.37
N VAL A 162 -3.14 -20.66 11.01
CA VAL A 162 -3.69 -22.03 10.97
C VAL A 162 -4.96 -22.09 11.81
N PRO A 163 -6.09 -22.62 11.25
CA PRO A 163 -7.30 -22.84 12.02
C PRO A 163 -7.09 -23.82 13.16
N ARG A 164 -7.71 -23.56 14.34
CA ARG A 164 -7.63 -24.43 15.52
C ARG A 164 -7.99 -25.89 15.19
N ALA A 165 -9.04 -26.10 14.41
CA ALA A 165 -9.48 -27.44 14.01
C ALA A 165 -8.43 -28.21 13.19
N GLU A 166 -7.53 -27.49 12.51
CA GLU A 166 -6.39 -28.11 11.79
C GLU A 166 -5.26 -28.47 12.74
N ILE A 167 -5.00 -27.63 13.76
CA ILE A 167 -3.98 -27.86 14.78
C ILE A 167 -4.35 -29.05 15.68
N GLU A 168 -5.63 -29.12 16.09
CA GLU A 168 -6.16 -30.19 16.97
C GLU A 168 -6.47 -31.48 16.20
N GLY A 169 -6.45 -31.45 14.87
CA GLY A 169 -6.77 -32.59 14.01
C GLY A 169 -5.65 -33.60 13.89
N GLU A 170 -5.97 -34.78 13.38
CA GLU A 170 -4.98 -35.84 13.14
C GLU A 170 -4.04 -35.46 11.98
N MET A 171 -2.76 -35.86 12.10
CA MET A 171 -1.76 -35.72 11.03
C MET A 171 -2.23 -36.41 9.76
N GLY A 172 -2.30 -35.67 8.63
CA GLY A 172 -2.80 -36.16 7.35
C GLY A 172 -4.28 -35.97 7.13
N GLY A 173 -5.02 -35.39 8.09
CA GLY A 173 -6.42 -35.00 7.92
C GLY A 173 -6.62 -33.99 6.78
N SER A 174 -7.77 -34.02 6.13
CA SER A 174 -8.11 -33.07 5.05
C SER A 174 -8.89 -31.89 5.61
N PHE A 175 -8.26 -30.72 5.64
CA PHE A 175 -8.82 -29.47 6.16
C PHE A 175 -9.05 -28.44 5.05
N VAL A 176 -9.38 -28.90 3.84
CA VAL A 176 -9.53 -28.05 2.66
C VAL A 176 -10.55 -26.93 2.89
N GLY A 177 -10.10 -25.71 2.68
CA GLY A 177 -10.94 -24.51 2.73
C GLY A 177 -11.21 -23.91 4.11
N LEU A 178 -10.79 -24.53 5.23
CA LEU A 178 -10.96 -23.96 6.57
C LEU A 178 -10.28 -22.61 6.71
N HIS A 179 -9.04 -22.49 6.28
CA HIS A 179 -8.29 -21.23 6.28
C HIS A 179 -8.99 -20.13 5.49
N ALA A 180 -9.50 -20.44 4.29
CA ALA A 180 -10.22 -19.46 3.48
C ALA A 180 -11.57 -19.04 4.12
N ARG A 181 -12.24 -19.96 4.83
CA ARG A 181 -13.47 -19.68 5.58
C ARG A 181 -13.17 -18.77 6.78
N LEU A 182 -12.13 -19.08 7.55
CA LEU A 182 -11.66 -18.28 8.68
C LEU A 182 -11.36 -16.84 8.24
N MET A 183 -10.54 -16.66 7.20
CA MET A 183 -10.22 -15.34 6.64
C MET A 183 -11.45 -14.59 6.15
N SER A 184 -12.38 -15.27 5.46
CA SER A 184 -13.62 -14.63 4.98
C SER A 184 -14.50 -14.16 6.13
N GLN A 185 -14.60 -14.90 7.21
CA GLN A 185 -15.38 -14.54 8.39
C GLN A 185 -14.75 -13.36 9.14
N ALA A 186 -13.44 -13.42 9.39
CA ALA A 186 -12.71 -12.38 10.09
C ALA A 186 -12.71 -11.03 9.33
N LEU A 187 -12.39 -11.06 8.03
CA LEU A 187 -12.35 -9.84 7.23
C LEU A 187 -13.73 -9.16 7.12
N ARG A 188 -14.83 -9.92 7.15
CA ARG A 188 -16.18 -9.36 7.19
C ARG A 188 -16.44 -8.58 8.47
N LYS A 189 -15.95 -9.07 9.61
CA LYS A 189 -16.07 -8.39 10.91
C LYS A 189 -15.14 -7.19 11.00
N LEU A 190 -13.87 -7.38 10.60
CA LEU A 190 -12.82 -6.36 10.68
C LEU A 190 -13.11 -5.14 9.81
N ALA A 191 -13.58 -5.32 8.57
CA ALA A 191 -13.75 -4.22 7.62
C ALA A 191 -14.64 -3.08 8.15
N GLY A 192 -15.72 -3.43 8.85
CA GLY A 192 -16.63 -2.44 9.44
C GLY A 192 -16.01 -1.70 10.64
N ALA A 193 -15.23 -2.39 11.47
CA ALA A 193 -14.56 -1.82 12.63
C ALA A 193 -13.39 -0.91 12.20
N ILE A 194 -12.53 -1.39 11.31
CA ILE A 194 -11.36 -0.67 10.78
C ILE A 194 -11.74 0.69 10.19
N ASN A 195 -12.82 0.73 9.39
CA ASN A 195 -13.26 1.99 8.78
C ASN A 195 -13.75 3.03 9.81
N LYS A 196 -14.25 2.58 10.98
CA LYS A 196 -14.75 3.47 12.04
C LYS A 196 -13.66 3.99 12.96
N THR A 197 -12.58 3.22 13.12
CA THR A 197 -11.49 3.52 14.07
C THR A 197 -10.28 4.15 13.42
N ASN A 198 -10.29 4.38 12.11
CA ASN A 198 -9.16 4.89 11.32
C ASN A 198 -7.89 4.03 11.44
N CYS A 199 -7.98 2.81 11.97
CA CYS A 199 -6.85 1.89 12.08
C CYS A 199 -6.45 1.35 10.70
N ILE A 200 -5.16 1.20 10.43
CA ILE A 200 -4.65 0.46 9.28
C ILE A 200 -4.35 -0.97 9.73
N VAL A 201 -4.90 -1.96 9.03
CA VAL A 201 -4.51 -3.36 9.26
C VAL A 201 -3.76 -3.87 8.04
N ILE A 202 -2.47 -4.19 8.24
CA ILE A 202 -1.57 -4.72 7.21
C ILE A 202 -1.50 -6.24 7.38
N PHE A 203 -1.93 -6.96 6.36
CA PHE A 203 -1.73 -8.40 6.25
C PHE A 203 -0.53 -8.69 5.36
N ILE A 204 0.50 -9.30 5.93
CA ILE A 204 1.62 -9.85 5.16
C ILE A 204 1.20 -11.21 4.63
N ASN A 205 1.46 -11.47 3.34
CA ASN A 205 1.06 -12.71 2.71
C ASN A 205 2.19 -13.31 1.86
N GLN A 206 2.18 -14.62 1.74
CA GLN A 206 3.12 -15.38 0.94
C GLN A 206 2.49 -15.77 -0.40
N LEU A 207 3.33 -15.95 -1.41
CA LEU A 207 2.94 -16.51 -2.69
C LEU A 207 3.13 -18.04 -2.66
N ARG A 208 2.17 -18.74 -3.25
CA ARG A 208 2.22 -20.18 -3.50
C ARG A 208 1.97 -20.41 -4.98
N GLU A 209 2.59 -21.42 -5.54
CA GLU A 209 2.33 -21.83 -6.90
C GLU A 209 1.19 -22.83 -6.99
N LYS A 210 0.25 -22.57 -7.88
CA LYS A 210 -0.82 -23.53 -8.21
C LYS A 210 -0.26 -24.59 -9.13
N VAL A 211 -0.26 -25.84 -8.68
CA VAL A 211 0.12 -26.97 -9.51
C VAL A 211 -0.92 -27.15 -10.64
N GLY A 212 -0.44 -27.41 -11.88
CA GLY A 212 -1.30 -27.72 -13.02
C GLY A 212 -1.81 -26.51 -13.83
N VAL A 213 -1.36 -25.30 -13.56
CA VAL A 213 -1.66 -24.12 -14.39
C VAL A 213 -0.70 -24.08 -15.58
N MET A 214 -1.16 -24.49 -16.78
CA MET A 214 -0.36 -24.47 -18.00
C MET A 214 -0.30 -23.10 -18.67
N TYR A 215 -1.32 -22.23 -18.43
CA TYR A 215 -1.41 -20.89 -19.01
C TYR A 215 -1.81 -19.86 -17.95
N GLY A 216 -1.23 -18.66 -18.00
CA GLY A 216 -1.49 -17.57 -17.05
C GLY A 216 -0.52 -17.57 -15.88
N ASN A 217 -0.80 -16.73 -14.86
CA ASN A 217 0.06 -16.63 -13.68
C ASN A 217 -0.32 -17.71 -12.64
N PRO A 218 0.58 -18.67 -12.33
CA PRO A 218 0.32 -19.71 -11.35
C PRO A 218 0.37 -19.19 -9.90
N GLU A 219 0.96 -18.01 -9.65
CA GLU A 219 1.13 -17.47 -8.32
C GLU A 219 -0.19 -17.06 -7.68
N VAL A 220 -0.42 -17.56 -6.48
CA VAL A 220 -1.61 -17.23 -5.66
C VAL A 220 -1.19 -16.91 -4.23
N THR A 221 -1.89 -15.98 -3.60
CA THR A 221 -1.72 -15.69 -2.17
C THR A 221 -2.51 -16.68 -1.32
N THR A 222 -2.03 -16.98 -0.11
CA THR A 222 -2.69 -17.86 0.86
C THR A 222 -3.96 -17.21 1.44
N GLY A 223 -4.78 -18.00 2.17
CA GLY A 223 -6.01 -17.49 2.81
C GLY A 223 -7.21 -17.28 1.88
N GLY A 224 -7.16 -17.82 0.65
CA GLY A 224 -8.26 -17.77 -0.30
C GLY A 224 -8.42 -16.41 -1.01
N ARG A 225 -9.65 -16.10 -1.43
CA ARG A 225 -9.93 -14.90 -2.23
C ARG A 225 -10.38 -13.69 -1.40
N ALA A 226 -10.77 -13.86 -0.14
CA ALA A 226 -11.42 -12.83 0.66
C ALA A 226 -10.55 -11.58 0.79
N LEU A 227 -9.28 -11.74 1.14
CA LEU A 227 -8.36 -10.61 1.33
C LEU A 227 -8.19 -9.78 0.05
N LYS A 228 -8.18 -10.41 -1.14
CA LYS A 228 -8.14 -9.71 -2.44
C LYS A 228 -9.32 -8.75 -2.64
N PHE A 229 -10.50 -9.07 -2.09
CA PHE A 229 -11.68 -8.21 -2.18
C PHE A 229 -11.70 -7.14 -1.09
N TYR A 230 -11.39 -7.51 0.16
CA TYR A 230 -11.44 -6.59 1.31
C TYR A 230 -10.31 -5.57 1.32
N ALA A 231 -9.10 -5.94 0.92
CA ALA A 231 -7.98 -5.02 0.85
C ALA A 231 -8.29 -3.82 -0.07
N SER A 232 -8.05 -2.61 0.44
CA SER A 232 -8.14 -1.37 -0.34
C SER A 232 -6.88 -1.11 -1.14
N VAL A 233 -5.74 -1.53 -0.63
CA VAL A 233 -4.42 -1.46 -1.27
C VAL A 233 -3.80 -2.86 -1.24
N ARG A 234 -3.19 -3.26 -2.36
CA ARG A 234 -2.40 -4.49 -2.47
C ARG A 234 -1.07 -4.18 -3.12
N ILE A 235 0.02 -4.58 -2.47
CA ILE A 235 1.40 -4.29 -2.88
C ILE A 235 2.12 -5.62 -3.11
N ASP A 236 2.59 -5.84 -4.33
CA ASP A 236 3.47 -6.96 -4.71
C ASP A 236 4.93 -6.52 -4.52
N VAL A 237 5.64 -7.15 -3.58
CA VAL A 237 7.02 -6.81 -3.22
C VAL A 237 7.96 -7.89 -3.72
N ARG A 238 8.92 -7.51 -4.57
CA ARG A 238 9.87 -8.44 -5.19
C ARG A 238 11.28 -7.91 -5.15
N ARG A 239 12.23 -8.76 -4.79
CA ARG A 239 13.66 -8.49 -4.97
C ARG A 239 13.99 -8.52 -6.46
N ILE A 240 14.67 -7.47 -6.95
CA ILE A 240 15.13 -7.36 -8.34
C ILE A 240 16.60 -7.78 -8.43
N GLU A 241 17.41 -7.23 -7.51
CA GLU A 241 18.87 -7.35 -7.56
C GLU A 241 19.44 -7.41 -6.14
N THR A 242 20.57 -8.09 -5.97
CA THR A 242 21.35 -8.08 -4.74
C THR A 242 22.44 -7.02 -4.85
N LEU A 243 22.45 -6.08 -3.90
CA LEU A 243 23.47 -5.03 -3.82
C LEU A 243 24.73 -5.57 -3.15
N LYS A 244 25.88 -5.26 -3.73
CA LYS A 244 27.18 -5.72 -3.27
C LYS A 244 28.17 -4.57 -3.13
N ASN A 245 29.02 -4.67 -2.13
CA ASN A 245 30.25 -3.86 -2.01
C ASN A 245 31.45 -4.81 -2.11
N GLY A 246 32.09 -4.83 -3.30
CA GLY A 246 33.06 -5.88 -3.62
C GLY A 246 32.42 -7.25 -3.65
N SER A 247 32.86 -8.17 -2.76
CA SER A 247 32.30 -9.52 -2.59
C SER A 247 31.19 -9.61 -1.54
N GLU A 248 31.02 -8.59 -0.73
CA GLU A 248 30.06 -8.58 0.37
C GLU A 248 28.67 -8.15 -0.10
N MET A 249 27.63 -8.90 0.33
CA MET A 249 26.23 -8.55 0.07
C MET A 249 25.79 -7.55 1.14
N ILE A 250 25.44 -6.33 0.73
CA ILE A 250 25.08 -5.23 1.64
C ILE A 250 23.59 -4.90 1.65
N GLY A 251 22.83 -5.47 0.72
CA GLY A 251 21.39 -5.20 0.62
C GLY A 251 20.76 -5.77 -0.64
N ASN A 252 19.51 -5.41 -0.85
CA ASN A 252 18.75 -5.80 -2.02
C ASN A 252 18.03 -4.59 -2.64
N ARG A 253 18.02 -4.50 -3.95
CA ARG A 253 17.08 -3.64 -4.66
C ARG A 253 15.74 -4.32 -4.76
N THR A 254 14.72 -3.65 -4.32
CA THR A 254 13.35 -4.17 -4.21
C THR A 254 12.41 -3.35 -5.07
N ARG A 255 11.49 -4.02 -5.75
CA ARG A 255 10.38 -3.40 -6.47
C ARG A 255 9.08 -3.67 -5.71
N ALA A 256 8.34 -2.62 -5.42
CA ALA A 256 7.00 -2.66 -4.88
C ALA A 256 6.00 -2.19 -5.96
N LYS A 257 5.12 -3.09 -6.39
CA LYS A 257 4.06 -2.80 -7.38
C LYS A 257 2.71 -2.70 -6.70
N VAL A 258 2.06 -1.56 -6.85
CA VAL A 258 0.71 -1.33 -6.34
C VAL A 258 -0.30 -1.94 -7.30
N VAL A 259 -0.68 -3.21 -7.07
CA VAL A 259 -1.57 -3.96 -7.99
C VAL A 259 -3.06 -3.67 -7.79
N LYS A 260 -3.42 -3.14 -6.63
CA LYS A 260 -4.77 -2.65 -6.32
C LYS A 260 -4.67 -1.40 -5.46
N ASN A 261 -5.45 -0.39 -5.80
CA ASN A 261 -5.56 0.83 -5.04
C ASN A 261 -6.96 1.43 -5.23
N LYS A 262 -7.70 1.61 -4.13
CA LYS A 262 -9.03 2.24 -4.17
C LYS A 262 -8.97 3.76 -3.95
N MET A 263 -7.78 4.31 -3.61
CA MET A 263 -7.58 5.73 -3.30
C MET A 263 -7.02 6.51 -4.48
N ALA A 264 -6.25 5.86 -5.36
CA ALA A 264 -5.60 6.45 -6.52
C ALA A 264 -5.48 5.41 -7.65
N PRO A 265 -5.12 5.79 -8.88
CA PRO A 265 -4.89 4.85 -9.97
C PRO A 265 -3.85 3.78 -9.62
N PRO A 266 -4.18 2.48 -9.76
CA PRO A 266 -3.28 1.37 -9.47
C PRO A 266 -2.19 1.18 -10.55
N PHE A 267 -1.40 0.11 -10.40
CA PHE A 267 -0.35 -0.39 -11.30
C PHE A 267 0.89 0.48 -11.38
N ARG A 268 1.09 1.38 -10.39
CA ARG A 268 2.34 2.11 -10.24
C ARG A 268 3.36 1.25 -9.53
N GLU A 269 4.63 1.50 -9.83
CA GLU A 269 5.76 0.76 -9.27
C GLU A 269 6.72 1.75 -8.60
N ALA A 270 7.28 1.31 -7.49
CA ALA A 270 8.36 1.96 -6.77
C ALA A 270 9.54 1.01 -6.65
N GLU A 271 10.74 1.52 -6.84
CA GLU A 271 11.98 0.78 -6.62
C GLU A 271 12.80 1.49 -5.55
N PHE A 272 13.27 0.74 -4.59
CA PHE A 272 14.09 1.23 -3.48
C PHE A 272 15.07 0.15 -3.02
N ASP A 273 16.14 0.58 -2.37
CA ASP A 273 17.12 -0.31 -1.80
C ASP A 273 16.79 -0.61 -0.34
N ILE A 274 16.81 -1.89 0.03
CA ILE A 274 16.77 -2.36 1.42
C ILE A 274 18.18 -2.75 1.79
N MET A 275 18.81 -2.00 2.69
CA MET A 275 20.15 -2.26 3.21
C MET A 275 20.07 -3.19 4.42
N TYR A 276 20.96 -4.16 4.52
CA TYR A 276 20.98 -5.07 5.65
C TYR A 276 21.34 -4.33 6.94
N GLY A 277 20.54 -4.53 7.98
CA GLY A 277 20.69 -3.85 9.27
C GLY A 277 20.17 -2.39 9.32
N GLU A 278 19.92 -1.74 8.17
CA GLU A 278 19.48 -0.33 8.12
C GLU A 278 18.05 -0.17 7.54
N GLY A 279 17.58 -1.15 6.73
CA GLY A 279 16.29 -1.10 6.07
C GLY A 279 16.26 -0.26 4.80
N ILE A 280 15.15 0.43 4.55
CA ILE A 280 14.94 1.22 3.32
C ILE A 280 15.87 2.43 3.28
N SER A 281 16.67 2.54 2.21
CA SER A 281 17.64 3.62 2.00
C SER A 281 16.96 4.89 1.50
N MET A 282 16.37 5.68 2.40
CA MET A 282 15.66 6.91 2.06
C MET A 282 16.56 7.91 1.30
N LEU A 283 17.80 8.09 1.73
CA LEU A 283 18.76 8.98 1.04
C LEU A 283 19.08 8.49 -0.36
N GLY A 284 19.11 7.16 -0.57
CA GLY A 284 19.26 6.59 -1.90
C GLY A 284 18.08 6.90 -2.81
N GLU A 285 16.85 6.84 -2.28
CA GLU A 285 15.64 7.21 -3.03
C GLU A 285 15.62 8.69 -3.39
N LEU A 286 16.05 9.58 -2.47
CA LEU A 286 16.14 11.02 -2.75
C LEU A 286 17.05 11.30 -3.95
N ILE A 287 18.21 10.63 -4.03
CA ILE A 287 19.13 10.77 -5.17
C ILE A 287 18.47 10.22 -6.45
N ASP A 288 17.91 9.01 -6.41
CA ASP A 288 17.33 8.35 -7.58
C ASP A 288 16.12 9.12 -8.14
N LEU A 289 15.24 9.60 -7.26
CA LEU A 289 14.10 10.43 -7.63
C LEU A 289 14.53 11.85 -8.06
N GLY A 290 15.52 12.42 -7.38
CA GLY A 290 16.11 13.70 -7.74
C GLY A 290 16.69 13.69 -9.15
N VAL A 291 17.37 12.60 -9.54
CA VAL A 291 17.88 12.43 -10.91
C VAL A 291 16.73 12.30 -11.92
N LYS A 292 15.69 11.54 -11.59
CA LYS A 292 14.51 11.36 -12.48
C LYS A 292 13.73 12.68 -12.70
N LEU A 293 13.83 13.61 -11.76
CA LEU A 293 13.16 14.92 -11.79
C LEU A 293 14.07 16.07 -12.24
N ASP A 294 15.31 15.77 -12.63
CA ASP A 294 16.35 16.75 -12.98
C ASP A 294 16.71 17.75 -11.85
N LEU A 295 16.35 17.41 -10.60
CA LEU A 295 16.75 18.15 -9.39
C LEU A 295 18.18 17.83 -8.97
N VAL A 296 18.63 16.62 -9.27
CA VAL A 296 20.00 16.13 -9.13
C VAL A 296 20.53 15.81 -10.53
N GLN A 297 21.63 16.40 -10.92
CA GLN A 297 22.28 16.15 -12.21
C GLN A 297 23.30 15.01 -12.05
N LYS A 298 23.26 14.05 -12.98
CA LYS A 298 24.24 12.97 -13.06
C LYS A 298 25.03 13.09 -14.34
N SER A 299 26.35 13.33 -14.21
CA SER A 299 27.29 13.40 -15.32
C SER A 299 28.42 12.37 -15.10
N GLY A 300 28.34 11.26 -15.84
CA GLY A 300 29.20 10.10 -15.60
C GLY A 300 29.01 9.55 -14.19
N SER A 301 30.10 9.53 -13.39
CA SER A 301 30.06 9.12 -11.98
C SER A 301 29.74 10.27 -11.01
N TRP A 302 29.65 11.52 -11.47
CA TRP A 302 29.43 12.67 -10.63
C TRP A 302 27.95 13.02 -10.46
N TYR A 303 27.60 13.36 -9.21
CA TYR A 303 26.30 13.90 -8.84
C TYR A 303 26.44 15.35 -8.42
N SER A 304 25.52 16.23 -8.85
CA SER A 304 25.50 17.65 -8.49
C SER A 304 24.07 18.18 -8.30
N MET A 305 23.94 19.19 -7.47
CA MET A 305 22.70 19.95 -7.25
C MET A 305 22.98 21.42 -7.61
N GLY A 306 22.44 21.88 -8.73
CA GLY A 306 22.85 23.14 -9.32
C GLY A 306 24.36 23.15 -9.63
N GLU A 307 25.07 24.13 -9.09
CA GLU A 307 26.54 24.23 -9.26
C GLU A 307 27.36 23.43 -8.24
N THR A 308 26.71 22.89 -7.20
CA THR A 308 27.38 22.16 -6.11
C THR A 308 27.53 20.67 -6.46
N ARG A 309 28.77 20.17 -6.47
CA ARG A 309 29.05 18.74 -6.56
C ARG A 309 28.78 18.09 -5.21
N ILE A 310 27.87 17.07 -5.18
CA ILE A 310 27.47 16.37 -3.97
C ILE A 310 28.16 15.02 -3.80
N GLY A 311 28.86 14.52 -4.82
CA GLY A 311 29.66 13.31 -4.69
C GLY A 311 30.06 12.66 -6.00
N GLN A 312 31.13 11.87 -5.95
CA GLN A 312 31.49 10.93 -7.00
C GLN A 312 31.01 9.53 -6.61
N GLY A 313 30.07 9.01 -7.37
CA GLY A 313 29.36 7.79 -7.03
C GLY A 313 28.14 8.05 -6.11
N ARG A 314 27.20 7.09 -6.15
CA ARG A 314 25.92 7.18 -5.42
C ARG A 314 26.12 7.17 -3.90
N ASP A 315 27.09 6.42 -3.40
CA ASP A 315 27.35 6.32 -1.96
C ASP A 315 27.96 7.60 -1.39
N SER A 316 28.85 8.25 -2.13
CA SER A 316 29.38 9.58 -1.73
C SER A 316 28.27 10.63 -1.73
N ALA A 317 27.35 10.58 -2.68
CA ALA A 317 26.21 11.49 -2.71
C ALA A 317 25.22 11.22 -1.53
N LYS A 318 24.99 9.94 -1.15
CA LYS A 318 24.22 9.58 0.06
C LYS A 318 24.90 10.12 1.32
N GLN A 319 26.24 9.99 1.43
CA GLN A 319 26.98 10.52 2.57
C GLN A 319 26.87 12.03 2.66
N TYR A 320 26.99 12.74 1.54
CA TYR A 320 26.79 14.18 1.50
C TYR A 320 25.40 14.60 2.02
N LEU A 321 24.33 13.91 1.60
CA LEU A 321 22.98 14.20 2.10
C LEU A 321 22.83 13.84 3.59
N ARG A 322 23.54 12.82 4.09
CA ARG A 322 23.55 12.45 5.51
C ARG A 322 24.20 13.53 6.36
N ASP A 323 25.29 14.13 5.85
CA ASP A 323 26.03 15.20 6.53
C ASP A 323 25.35 16.57 6.42
N ASN A 324 24.40 16.72 5.49
CA ASN A 324 23.66 17.96 5.24
C ASN A 324 22.13 17.69 5.24
N PRO A 325 21.52 17.45 6.42
CA PRO A 325 20.10 17.07 6.52
C PRO A 325 19.12 18.13 6.03
N GLU A 326 19.49 19.43 6.10
CA GLU A 326 18.69 20.53 5.55
C GLU A 326 18.60 20.47 4.03
N ILE A 327 19.68 20.02 3.34
CA ILE A 327 19.68 19.84 1.89
C ILE A 327 18.83 18.62 1.53
N ALA A 328 18.94 17.53 2.30
CA ALA A 328 18.11 16.34 2.11
C ALA A 328 16.62 16.67 2.28
N ALA A 329 16.24 17.41 3.32
CA ALA A 329 14.85 17.83 3.56
C ALA A 329 14.32 18.74 2.44
N LYS A 330 15.15 19.67 1.95
CA LYS A 330 14.78 20.52 0.81
C LYS A 330 14.57 19.70 -0.46
N LEU A 331 15.48 18.77 -0.74
CA LEU A 331 15.37 17.89 -1.90
C LEU A 331 14.09 17.02 -1.82
N GLU A 332 13.76 16.49 -0.64
CA GLU A 332 12.52 15.74 -0.43
C GLU A 332 11.28 16.62 -0.71
N ALA A 333 11.25 17.84 -0.18
CA ALA A 333 10.15 18.77 -0.41
C ALA A 333 9.98 19.11 -1.91
N ASP A 334 11.09 19.34 -2.62
CA ASP A 334 11.09 19.61 -4.05
C ASP A 334 10.62 18.39 -4.86
N ILE A 335 11.04 17.17 -4.48
CA ILE A 335 10.57 15.91 -5.09
C ILE A 335 9.06 15.77 -4.90
N ARG A 336 8.53 15.95 -3.68
CA ARG A 336 7.09 15.84 -3.38
C ARG A 336 6.28 16.84 -4.19
N ARG A 337 6.75 18.08 -4.34
CA ARG A 337 6.09 19.11 -5.14
C ARG A 337 6.08 18.77 -6.63
N ASP A 338 7.19 18.28 -7.17
CA ASP A 338 7.38 18.11 -8.60
C ASP A 338 7.00 16.70 -9.11
N PHE A 339 6.66 15.78 -8.21
CA PHE A 339 6.35 14.39 -8.56
C PHE A 339 5.19 14.24 -9.56
N HIS A 340 4.21 15.13 -9.54
CA HIS A 340 3.12 15.12 -10.54
C HIS A 340 3.63 15.25 -11.98
N LYS A 341 4.83 15.81 -12.21
CA LYS A 341 5.46 15.89 -13.52
C LYS A 341 5.86 14.51 -14.04
N LEU A 342 6.41 13.64 -13.16
CA LEU A 342 6.69 12.23 -13.50
C LEU A 342 5.41 11.45 -13.80
N MET A 343 4.34 11.75 -13.07
CA MET A 343 3.04 11.10 -13.23
C MET A 343 2.40 11.40 -14.58
N SER A 344 2.48 12.65 -15.04
CA SER A 344 1.94 13.05 -16.34
C SER A 344 2.72 12.45 -17.51
N SER A 345 4.01 12.21 -17.36
CA SER A 345 4.84 11.56 -18.38
C SER A 345 4.57 10.04 -18.46
N GLN A 346 4.44 9.36 -17.33
CA GLN A 346 4.10 7.92 -17.29
C GLN A 346 2.70 7.64 -17.83
N SER A 347 1.73 8.49 -17.53
CA SER A 347 0.37 8.34 -18.08
C SER A 347 0.34 8.54 -19.61
N LYS A 348 1.15 9.42 -20.15
CA LYS A 348 1.31 9.59 -21.62
C LYS A 348 1.97 8.39 -22.27
N ILE A 349 2.94 7.76 -21.61
CA ILE A 349 3.61 6.54 -22.11
C ILE A 349 2.63 5.36 -22.05
N ALA A 350 1.89 5.20 -20.96
CA ALA A 350 0.89 4.14 -20.81
C ALA A 350 -0.27 4.32 -21.82
N ALA A 351 -0.75 5.54 -22.06
CA ALA A 351 -1.76 5.83 -23.07
C ALA A 351 -1.25 5.57 -24.50
N ARG A 352 0.03 5.87 -24.79
CA ARG A 352 0.66 5.52 -26.08
C ARG A 352 0.85 4.01 -26.27
N ALA A 353 1.15 3.27 -25.20
CA ALA A 353 1.26 1.82 -25.23
C ALA A 353 -0.13 1.17 -25.42
N ALA A 354 -1.16 1.67 -24.75
CA ALA A 354 -2.55 1.22 -24.91
C ALA A 354 -3.12 1.56 -26.30
N GLY A 355 -2.77 2.71 -26.88
CA GLY A 355 -3.15 3.09 -28.24
C GLY A 355 -2.44 2.35 -29.37
N ARG A 356 -1.41 1.52 -29.03
CA ARG A 356 -0.78 0.58 -29.97
C ARG A 356 -1.32 -0.85 -29.87
N ALA A 357 -2.27 -1.11 -28.99
CA ALA A 357 -2.93 -2.40 -28.87
C ALA A 357 -3.96 -2.56 -29.99
N VAL A 358 -3.51 -3.24 -31.05
CA VAL A 358 -4.28 -4.14 -31.93
C VAL A 358 -5.44 -3.50 -32.68
N ASP A 359 -5.12 -3.05 -33.87
CA ASP A 359 -6.05 -3.08 -35.00
C ASP A 359 -6.20 -4.58 -35.41
N VAL A 360 -7.07 -5.30 -34.72
CA VAL A 360 -7.55 -6.61 -35.14
C VAL A 360 -8.70 -6.31 -36.08
N SER A 361 -8.43 -6.36 -37.37
CA SER A 361 -9.46 -6.31 -38.41
C SER A 361 -10.42 -7.49 -38.20
N ALA A 362 -11.72 -7.22 -38.42
CA ALA A 362 -12.79 -8.20 -38.29
C ALA A 362 -12.68 -9.40 -39.27
N ASP A 363 -11.65 -9.45 -40.08
CA ASP A 363 -11.42 -10.47 -41.14
C ASP A 363 -10.67 -11.70 -40.63
N ASP A 364 -10.20 -11.76 -39.37
CA ASP A 364 -9.45 -12.91 -38.83
C ASP A 364 -10.34 -13.99 -38.18
N PHE A 365 -11.66 -13.93 -38.33
CA PHE A 365 -12.60 -14.92 -37.76
C PHE A 365 -13.41 -15.71 -38.78
N GLU A 366 -12.97 -15.83 -40.02
CA GLU A 366 -13.49 -16.81 -40.97
C GLU A 366 -12.39 -17.80 -41.35
N GLY A 367 -12.40 -18.98 -40.67
CA GLY A 367 -11.53 -20.10 -40.95
C GLY A 367 -11.77 -21.25 -39.98
#